data_8b24e4ca8abdeac8bea3d82788489272
#
_entry.id   8b24e4ca8abdeac8bea3d82788489272
#
_cell.length_a   1.000
_cell.length_b   1.000
_cell.length_c   1.000
_cell.angle_alpha   90.00
_cell.angle_beta   90.00
_cell.angle_gamma   90.00
#
_symmetry.space_group_name_H-M   'P 1'
#
loop_
_entity.id
_entity.type
_entity.pdbx_description
1 polymer ?
#
loop_
_entity_poly.entity_id
_entity_poly.type
_entity_poly.pdbx_seq_one_letter_code
_entity_poly.pdbx_strand_id
1 'polypeptide(L)'
;VYIHHMLVPSEPQPNDAIEDLRTFVAGRRFGAILADPPWQFQNRTGKVAPEHRRLARYSTLALSQIKELPVAHAAAPVCHLYLWVPNALLPDGLEVMKSWGFHYKSNIIWHKIRKDGGSDGRGVGFYFRNVTEILLFGVRGKHARTLAPGRTQVNYMSSRKREHSRKPDEQYQLIESCSKGPFLELFARGNRAKWGSWGNQADQYIPDWPTYSNHSQNETPLFSKVLQ
;
A
#
# COMPACT_ATOMS: atom_id res chain seq x y z
N VAL A 1 -14.36 -48.84 0.10
CA VAL A 1 -14.31 -47.51 -0.57
C VAL A 1 -13.94 -46.49 0.49
N TYR A 2 -12.66 -46.10 0.59
CA TYR A 2 -12.20 -45.07 1.50
C TYR A 2 -12.40 -43.70 0.84
N ILE A 3 -13.30 -42.90 1.39
CA ILE A 3 -13.48 -41.51 1.00
C ILE A 3 -12.38 -40.70 1.69
N HIS A 4 -11.36 -40.28 0.94
CA HIS A 4 -10.38 -39.30 1.39
C HIS A 4 -11.10 -37.95 1.49
N HIS A 5 -11.42 -37.54 2.71
CA HIS A 5 -11.76 -36.13 2.95
C HIS A 5 -10.50 -35.27 2.71
N MET A 6 -10.44 -34.65 1.56
CA MET A 6 -9.52 -33.52 1.35
C MET A 6 -9.93 -32.42 2.34
N LEU A 7 -9.10 -32.18 3.33
CA LEU A 7 -9.20 -30.99 4.18
C LEU A 7 -9.00 -29.78 3.29
N VAL A 8 -10.09 -29.08 3.00
CA VAL A 8 -10.03 -27.75 2.42
C VAL A 8 -9.32 -26.88 3.47
N PRO A 9 -8.22 -26.17 3.14
CA PRO A 9 -7.59 -25.27 4.09
C PRO A 9 -8.64 -24.25 4.57
N SER A 10 -8.84 -24.17 5.88
CA SER A 10 -9.72 -23.17 6.47
C SER A 10 -9.22 -21.77 6.08
N GLU A 11 -10.14 -20.88 5.71
CA GLU A 11 -9.79 -19.48 5.52
C GLU A 11 -9.12 -18.94 6.80
N PRO A 12 -8.00 -18.17 6.68
CA PRO A 12 -7.30 -17.66 7.85
C PRO A 12 -8.26 -16.82 8.69
N GLN A 13 -8.36 -17.15 9.97
CA GLN A 13 -9.21 -16.40 10.89
C GLN A 13 -8.61 -15.03 11.18
N PRO A 14 -9.41 -14.00 11.49
CA PRO A 14 -8.92 -12.64 11.78
C PRO A 14 -7.83 -12.59 12.86
N ASN A 15 -7.91 -13.45 13.86
CA ASN A 15 -6.92 -13.55 14.93
C ASN A 15 -5.55 -14.02 14.43
N ASP A 16 -5.52 -14.80 13.34
CA ASP A 16 -4.27 -15.33 12.79
C ASP A 16 -3.39 -14.21 12.23
N ALA A 17 -3.98 -13.24 11.53
CA ALA A 17 -3.23 -12.11 10.97
C ALA A 17 -2.68 -11.17 12.06
N ILE A 18 -3.41 -11.00 13.17
CA ILE A 18 -2.97 -10.17 14.30
C ILE A 18 -1.75 -10.81 14.97
N GLU A 19 -1.82 -12.10 15.26
CA GLU A 19 -0.74 -12.82 15.93
C GLU A 19 0.47 -13.02 15.01
N ASP A 20 0.22 -13.28 13.74
CA ASP A 20 1.26 -13.37 12.71
C ASP A 20 2.03 -12.06 12.58
N LEU A 21 1.34 -10.91 12.52
CA LEU A 21 2.01 -9.61 12.48
C LEU A 21 2.80 -9.34 13.77
N ARG A 22 2.27 -9.71 14.95
CA ARG A 22 3.00 -9.58 16.21
C ARG A 22 4.28 -10.39 16.20
N THR A 23 4.19 -11.63 15.77
CA THR A 23 5.33 -12.57 15.65
C THR A 23 6.34 -12.03 14.64
N PHE A 24 5.89 -11.59 13.48
CA PHE A 24 6.76 -11.00 12.47
C PHE A 24 7.53 -9.79 13.00
N VAL A 25 6.86 -8.90 13.72
CA VAL A 25 7.50 -7.70 14.29
C VAL A 25 8.50 -8.08 15.39
N ALA A 26 8.16 -9.03 16.27
CA ALA A 26 9.02 -9.57 17.33
C ALA A 26 9.85 -8.50 18.08
N GLY A 27 9.22 -7.42 18.52
CA GLY A 27 9.87 -6.32 19.22
C GLY A 27 10.61 -5.31 18.34
N ARG A 28 10.78 -5.55 17.05
CA ARG A 28 11.34 -4.57 16.12
C ARG A 28 10.45 -3.32 16.03
N ARG A 29 11.07 -2.18 15.74
CA ARG A 29 10.38 -0.91 15.56
C ARG A 29 10.83 -0.25 14.27
N PHE A 30 9.87 0.27 13.52
CA PHE A 30 10.08 0.84 12.21
C PHE A 30 9.84 2.35 12.21
N GLY A 31 10.73 3.09 11.57
CA GLY A 31 10.63 4.55 11.42
C GLY A 31 9.71 4.98 10.28
N ALA A 32 9.45 4.07 9.33
CA ALA A 32 8.46 4.28 8.28
C ALA A 32 7.74 2.97 7.94
N ILE A 33 6.43 3.08 7.75
CA ILE A 33 5.54 1.96 7.40
C ILE A 33 4.79 2.33 6.13
N LEU A 34 4.85 1.45 5.13
CA LEU A 34 4.03 1.46 3.92
C LEU A 34 2.97 0.37 4.05
N ALA A 35 1.73 0.65 3.69
CA ALA A 35 0.65 -0.33 3.72
C ALA A 35 -0.27 -0.20 2.51
N ASP A 36 -0.64 -1.33 1.92
CA ASP A 36 -1.65 -1.45 0.86
C ASP A 36 -2.67 -2.52 1.24
N PRO A 37 -3.58 -2.24 2.20
CA PRO A 37 -4.55 -3.22 2.65
C PRO A 37 -5.43 -3.75 1.52
N PRO A 38 -5.84 -5.02 1.57
CA PRO A 38 -6.79 -5.60 0.62
C PRO A 38 -8.21 -5.14 0.95
N TRP A 39 -8.50 -3.87 0.61
CA TRP A 39 -9.76 -3.20 0.92
C TRP A 39 -10.98 -3.96 0.40
N GLN A 40 -11.98 -4.12 1.25
CA GLN A 40 -13.29 -4.62 0.84
C GLN A 40 -14.21 -3.48 0.43
N PHE A 41 -14.68 -3.51 -0.81
CA PHE A 41 -15.69 -2.58 -1.28
C PHE A 41 -17.09 -3.09 -0.90
N GLN A 42 -17.77 -2.40 -0.01
CA GLN A 42 -19.17 -2.68 0.30
C GLN A 42 -20.08 -1.93 -0.70
N ASN A 43 -20.84 -2.67 -1.48
CA ASN A 43 -21.79 -2.10 -2.42
C ASN A 43 -23.19 -2.14 -1.79
N ARG A 44 -23.76 -0.96 -1.51
CA ARG A 44 -25.11 -0.83 -0.91
C ARG A 44 -26.24 -1.30 -1.85
N THR A 45 -25.98 -1.49 -3.14
CA THR A 45 -26.98 -1.80 -4.16
C THR A 45 -27.00 -3.24 -4.62
N GLY A 46 -26.16 -4.12 -4.08
CA GLY A 46 -26.06 -5.53 -4.50
C GLY A 46 -25.57 -5.75 -5.93
N LYS A 47 -25.41 -4.72 -6.74
CA LYS A 47 -24.81 -4.81 -8.07
C LYS A 47 -23.30 -4.84 -7.94
N VAL A 48 -22.71 -5.98 -8.26
CA VAL A 48 -21.26 -6.16 -8.28
C VAL A 48 -20.70 -5.35 -9.44
N ALA A 49 -20.00 -4.26 -9.13
CA ALA A 49 -19.25 -3.53 -10.17
C ALA A 49 -18.22 -4.47 -10.82
N PRO A 50 -17.84 -4.25 -12.09
CA PRO A 50 -16.84 -5.07 -12.78
C PRO A 50 -15.51 -5.21 -12.02
N GLU A 51 -15.18 -4.22 -11.20
CA GLU A 51 -14.03 -4.23 -10.29
C GLU A 51 -14.14 -5.33 -9.23
N HIS A 52 -15.33 -5.61 -8.72
CA HIS A 52 -15.57 -6.62 -7.68
C HIS A 52 -15.40 -8.05 -8.21
N ARG A 53 -15.70 -8.33 -9.48
CA ARG A 53 -15.38 -9.63 -10.10
C ARG A 53 -13.89 -9.90 -10.17
N ARG A 54 -13.05 -8.86 -10.17
CA ARG A 54 -11.58 -8.97 -10.14
C ARG A 54 -11.04 -9.15 -8.73
N LEU A 55 -11.72 -8.63 -7.71
CA LEU A 55 -11.37 -8.80 -6.30
C LEU A 55 -11.67 -10.20 -5.76
N ALA A 56 -12.53 -10.98 -6.41
CA ALA A 56 -12.79 -12.39 -6.06
C ALA A 56 -11.55 -13.30 -6.13
N ARG A 57 -10.41 -12.78 -6.58
CA ARG A 57 -9.14 -13.52 -6.65
C ARG A 57 -8.27 -13.37 -5.39
N TYR A 58 -8.60 -12.45 -4.47
CA TYR A 58 -7.86 -12.22 -3.24
C TYR A 58 -8.83 -12.13 -2.08
N SER A 59 -8.49 -12.75 -0.96
CA SER A 59 -9.24 -12.55 0.28
C SER A 59 -9.13 -11.08 0.69
N THR A 60 -10.25 -10.36 0.67
CA THR A 60 -10.31 -8.98 1.17
C THR A 60 -10.52 -9.01 2.69
N LEU A 61 -10.04 -7.98 3.37
CA LEU A 61 -10.27 -7.77 4.79
C LEU A 61 -11.38 -6.76 5.02
N ALA A 62 -12.26 -7.04 5.98
CA ALA A 62 -13.23 -6.06 6.43
C ALA A 62 -12.53 -4.88 7.10
N LEU A 63 -13.15 -3.70 7.08
CA LEU A 63 -12.59 -2.49 7.67
C LEU A 63 -12.22 -2.69 9.15
N SER A 64 -13.07 -3.40 9.92
CA SER A 64 -12.79 -3.73 11.32
C SER A 64 -11.50 -4.53 11.48
N GLN A 65 -11.28 -5.55 10.65
CA GLN A 65 -10.09 -6.39 10.66
C GLN A 65 -8.82 -5.60 10.35
N ILE A 66 -8.90 -4.68 9.36
CA ILE A 66 -7.77 -3.80 9.04
C ILE A 66 -7.44 -2.87 10.23
N LYS A 67 -8.47 -2.30 10.86
CA LYS A 67 -8.32 -1.39 12.02
C LYS A 67 -7.71 -2.09 13.25
N GLU A 68 -8.00 -3.37 13.45
CA GLU A 68 -7.54 -4.18 14.58
C GLU A 68 -6.08 -4.64 14.46
N LEU A 69 -5.48 -4.55 13.28
CA LEU A 69 -4.06 -4.91 13.11
C LEU A 69 -3.17 -4.08 14.05
N PRO A 70 -2.25 -4.73 14.78
CA PRO A 70 -1.44 -4.09 15.80
C PRO A 70 -0.27 -3.27 15.22
N VAL A 71 -0.54 -2.45 14.21
CA VAL A 71 0.48 -1.64 13.52
C VAL A 71 1.18 -0.66 14.46
N ALA A 72 0.46 -0.17 15.46
CA ALA A 72 1.05 0.68 16.52
C ALA A 72 2.21 0.02 17.26
N HIS A 73 2.24 -1.32 17.35
CA HIS A 73 3.33 -2.08 17.97
C HIS A 73 4.55 -2.19 17.05
N ALA A 74 4.38 -2.09 15.76
CA ALA A 74 5.49 -2.05 14.80
C ALA A 74 6.12 -0.66 14.69
N ALA A 75 5.37 0.38 15.02
CA ALA A 75 5.82 1.76 14.86
C ALA A 75 6.84 2.18 15.92
N ALA A 76 7.92 2.83 15.49
CA ALA A 76 8.84 3.55 16.38
C ALA A 76 8.12 4.73 17.07
N PRO A 77 8.69 5.28 18.19
CA PRO A 77 8.12 6.46 18.83
C PRO A 77 7.91 7.65 17.89
N VAL A 78 8.80 7.83 16.92
CA VAL A 78 8.64 8.75 15.79
C VAL A 78 8.59 7.91 14.51
N CYS A 79 7.46 7.94 13.84
CA CYS A 79 7.21 7.08 12.70
C CYS A 79 6.32 7.78 11.65
N HIS A 80 6.58 7.48 10.38
CA HIS A 80 5.75 7.88 9.26
C HIS A 80 4.92 6.68 8.76
N LEU A 81 3.67 6.94 8.44
CA LEU A 81 2.78 5.97 7.77
C LEU A 81 2.43 6.47 6.37
N TYR A 82 2.59 5.58 5.40
CA TYR A 82 2.15 5.73 4.02
C TYR A 82 1.08 4.67 3.76
N LEU A 83 -0.17 5.10 3.57
CA LEU A 83 -1.31 4.19 3.47
C LEU A 83 -2.01 4.38 2.12
N TRP A 84 -1.95 3.36 1.26
CA TRP A 84 -2.70 3.34 0.02
C TRP A 84 -4.19 3.17 0.28
N VAL A 85 -4.97 4.04 -0.32
CA VAL A 85 -6.43 4.04 -0.16
C VAL A 85 -7.09 4.31 -1.51
N PRO A 86 -8.05 3.49 -1.91
CA PRO A 86 -8.91 3.79 -3.06
C PRO A 86 -9.68 5.10 -2.84
N ASN A 87 -9.85 5.89 -3.88
CA ASN A 87 -10.54 7.19 -3.79
C ASN A 87 -11.92 7.10 -3.09
N ALA A 88 -12.66 6.02 -3.37
CA ALA A 88 -14.00 5.82 -2.79
C ALA A 88 -13.99 5.48 -1.29
N LEU A 89 -12.84 5.02 -0.76
CA LEU A 89 -12.68 4.59 0.63
C LEU A 89 -11.81 5.57 1.44
N LEU A 90 -11.68 6.82 0.98
CA LEU A 90 -10.90 7.84 1.70
C LEU A 90 -11.31 8.01 3.16
N PRO A 91 -12.62 8.08 3.53
CA PRO A 91 -13.03 8.13 4.94
C PRO A 91 -12.53 6.94 5.74
N ASP A 92 -12.66 5.72 5.20
CA ASP A 92 -12.22 4.47 5.83
C ASP A 92 -10.69 4.46 6.05
N GLY A 93 -9.95 4.94 5.05
CA GLY A 93 -8.50 5.09 5.15
C GLY A 93 -8.05 6.04 6.28
N LEU A 94 -8.76 7.14 6.47
CA LEU A 94 -8.51 8.06 7.58
C LEU A 94 -8.82 7.43 8.94
N GLU A 95 -9.89 6.62 9.02
CA GLU A 95 -10.22 5.86 10.23
C GLU A 95 -9.16 4.82 10.56
N VAL A 96 -8.69 4.04 9.57
CA VAL A 96 -7.61 3.06 9.73
C VAL A 96 -6.34 3.76 10.23
N MET A 97 -5.93 4.84 9.59
CA MET A 97 -4.78 5.62 10.02
C MET A 97 -4.86 6.05 11.49
N LYS A 98 -6.02 6.56 11.91
CA LYS A 98 -6.28 6.95 13.29
C LYS A 98 -6.24 5.74 14.24
N SER A 99 -6.85 4.61 13.88
CA SER A 99 -6.85 3.38 14.69
C SER A 99 -5.44 2.84 14.91
N TRP A 100 -4.55 2.99 13.93
CA TRP A 100 -3.15 2.59 14.04
C TRP A 100 -2.27 3.60 14.81
N GLY A 101 -2.87 4.69 15.31
CA GLY A 101 -2.20 5.68 16.14
C GLY A 101 -1.39 6.72 15.39
N PHE A 102 -1.79 7.00 14.13
CA PHE A 102 -1.17 8.04 13.31
C PHE A 102 -2.11 9.22 13.08
N HIS A 103 -1.53 10.40 12.93
CA HIS A 103 -2.24 11.63 12.60
C HIS A 103 -2.01 11.98 11.13
N TYR A 104 -3.07 12.08 10.36
CA TYR A 104 -3.03 12.53 8.98
C TYR A 104 -2.38 13.91 8.86
N LYS A 105 -1.50 14.07 7.88
CA LYS A 105 -0.80 15.34 7.59
C LYS A 105 -0.91 15.77 6.15
N SER A 106 -0.84 14.83 5.22
CA SER A 106 -0.84 15.10 3.78
C SER A 106 -1.19 13.84 3.01
N ASN A 107 -1.20 13.93 1.71
CA ASN A 107 -1.29 12.78 0.83
C ASN A 107 -0.40 12.98 -0.39
N ILE A 108 -0.14 11.90 -1.10
CA ILE A 108 0.52 11.88 -2.38
C ILE A 108 -0.46 11.29 -3.37
N ILE A 109 -0.65 11.94 -4.50
CA ILE A 109 -1.53 11.47 -5.57
C ILE A 109 -0.70 10.73 -6.61
N TRP A 110 -1.02 9.48 -6.86
CA TRP A 110 -0.52 8.75 -8.01
C TRP A 110 -1.45 8.93 -9.19
N HIS A 111 -0.97 9.62 -10.23
CA HIS A 111 -1.64 9.77 -11.52
C HIS A 111 -1.19 8.63 -12.46
N LYS A 112 -2.16 7.85 -12.91
CA LYS A 112 -1.95 6.74 -13.83
C LYS A 112 -1.98 7.25 -15.26
N ILE A 113 -0.87 7.13 -15.95
CA ILE A 113 -0.72 7.61 -17.33
C ILE A 113 -0.63 6.45 -18.33
N ARG A 114 -0.91 6.76 -19.60
CA ARG A 114 -0.68 5.88 -20.75
C ARG A 114 0.76 6.07 -21.28
N LYS A 115 1.11 5.28 -22.30
CA LYS A 115 2.40 5.35 -22.97
C LYS A 115 2.67 6.72 -23.62
N ASP A 116 1.60 7.41 -24.04
CA ASP A 116 1.65 8.74 -24.64
C ASP A 116 1.66 9.89 -23.61
N GLY A 117 1.74 9.56 -22.30
CA GLY A 117 1.72 10.53 -21.21
C GLY A 117 0.33 11.03 -20.83
N GLY A 118 -0.70 10.73 -21.61
CA GLY A 118 -2.08 11.09 -21.27
C GLY A 118 -2.64 10.25 -20.12
N SER A 119 -3.70 10.75 -19.48
CA SER A 119 -4.39 10.03 -18.39
C SER A 119 -4.90 8.66 -18.83
N ASP A 120 -4.72 7.63 -17.99
CA ASP A 120 -5.24 6.28 -18.26
C ASP A 120 -6.75 6.21 -17.98
N GLY A 121 -7.55 6.64 -18.95
CA GLY A 121 -9.01 6.67 -18.89
C GLY A 121 -9.70 5.28 -18.88
N ARG A 122 -8.95 4.18 -18.78
CA ARG A 122 -9.47 2.81 -18.67
C ARG A 122 -9.86 2.41 -17.24
N GLY A 123 -9.68 3.31 -16.27
CA GLY A 123 -10.15 3.11 -14.90
C GLY A 123 -11.67 3.01 -14.85
N VAL A 124 -12.17 2.24 -13.90
CA VAL A 124 -13.61 2.08 -13.65
C VAL A 124 -14.00 3.01 -12.50
N GLY A 125 -15.20 3.56 -12.53
CA GLY A 125 -15.76 4.37 -11.46
C GLY A 125 -17.23 4.69 -11.75
N PHE A 126 -18.03 4.80 -10.69
CA PHE A 126 -19.47 5.08 -10.82
C PHE A 126 -19.77 6.51 -11.26
N TYR A 127 -18.99 7.47 -10.81
CA TYR A 127 -19.16 8.89 -11.11
C TYR A 127 -18.11 9.40 -12.09
N PHE A 128 -16.83 9.13 -11.78
CA PHE A 128 -15.71 9.51 -12.60
C PHE A 128 -14.80 8.30 -12.83
N ARG A 129 -14.13 8.23 -13.98
CA ARG A 129 -13.11 7.22 -14.23
C ARG A 129 -11.89 7.50 -13.39
N ASN A 130 -11.53 6.58 -12.50
CA ASN A 130 -10.41 6.73 -11.59
C ASN A 130 -9.08 6.62 -12.34
N VAL A 131 -8.43 7.74 -12.56
CA VAL A 131 -7.07 7.84 -13.11
C VAL A 131 -6.03 8.09 -12.02
N THR A 132 -6.47 8.23 -10.78
CA THR A 132 -5.61 8.47 -9.61
C THR A 132 -5.83 7.44 -8.52
N GLU A 133 -4.83 7.26 -7.67
CA GLU A 133 -4.94 6.64 -6.34
C GLU A 133 -4.27 7.54 -5.31
N ILE A 134 -4.68 7.39 -4.04
CA ILE A 134 -4.25 8.23 -2.94
C ILE A 134 -3.33 7.42 -2.03
N LEU A 135 -2.14 7.96 -1.76
CA LEU A 135 -1.25 7.50 -0.71
C LEU A 135 -1.33 8.50 0.45
N LEU A 136 -2.07 8.16 1.50
CA LEU A 136 -2.18 8.99 2.69
C LEU A 136 -0.85 9.03 3.44
N PHE A 137 -0.46 10.20 3.92
CA PHE A 137 0.70 10.40 4.76
C PHE A 137 0.27 10.80 6.17
N GLY A 138 0.66 9.99 7.13
CA GLY A 138 0.42 10.21 8.55
C GLY A 138 1.71 10.15 9.38
N VAL A 139 1.68 10.79 10.54
CA VAL A 139 2.82 10.83 11.45
C VAL A 139 2.42 10.40 12.86
N ARG A 140 3.38 9.80 13.56
CA ARG A 140 3.32 9.48 14.97
C ARG A 140 4.52 10.10 15.68
N GLY A 141 4.32 10.59 16.91
CA GLY A 141 5.37 11.16 17.75
C GLY A 141 5.59 12.66 17.52
N LYS A 142 6.44 13.23 18.38
CA LYS A 142 6.81 14.65 18.32
C LYS A 142 7.92 14.86 17.28
N HIS A 143 7.89 16.02 16.61
CA HIS A 143 8.90 16.41 15.60
C HIS A 143 9.06 15.43 14.43
N ALA A 144 8.00 14.72 14.08
CA ALA A 144 7.95 13.75 12.98
C ALA A 144 7.92 14.44 11.60
N ARG A 145 8.88 15.31 11.32
CA ARG A 145 9.03 15.95 10.00
C ARG A 145 9.74 15.02 9.03
N THR A 146 9.43 15.16 7.75
CA THR A 146 10.20 14.53 6.68
C THR A 146 11.67 14.97 6.73
N LEU A 147 12.55 14.12 6.23
CA LEU A 147 13.98 14.44 6.12
C LEU A 147 14.18 15.67 5.23
N ALA A 148 15.28 16.41 5.43
CA ALA A 148 15.54 17.66 4.73
C ALA A 148 15.49 17.52 3.19
N PRO A 149 16.09 16.50 2.55
CA PRO A 149 15.97 16.31 1.10
C PRO A 149 14.54 16.10 0.63
N GLY A 150 13.73 15.37 1.41
CA GLY A 150 12.33 15.09 1.08
C GLY A 150 11.37 16.26 1.30
N ARG A 151 11.80 17.36 1.93
CA ARG A 151 10.93 18.54 2.17
C ARG A 151 10.57 19.30 0.90
N THR A 152 11.32 19.13 -0.16
CA THR A 152 11.03 19.69 -1.47
C THR A 152 10.21 18.74 -2.36
N GLN A 153 9.92 17.52 -1.86
CA GLN A 153 9.13 16.53 -2.59
C GLN A 153 7.69 17.04 -2.77
N VAL A 154 7.27 17.12 -4.02
CA VAL A 154 5.87 17.40 -4.34
C VAL A 154 4.98 16.19 -3.99
N ASN A 155 3.74 16.44 -3.65
CA ASN A 155 2.77 15.41 -3.29
C ASN A 155 2.08 14.77 -4.53
N TYR A 156 2.88 14.47 -5.54
CA TYR A 156 2.40 13.94 -6.82
C TYR A 156 3.39 12.96 -7.41
N MET A 157 2.88 11.84 -7.93
CA MET A 157 3.61 10.87 -8.73
C MET A 157 2.84 10.61 -10.02
N SER A 158 3.56 10.43 -11.11
CA SER A 158 2.99 10.04 -12.40
C SER A 158 3.75 8.86 -12.95
N SER A 159 3.06 7.76 -13.21
CA SER A 159 3.65 6.58 -13.82
C SER A 159 2.61 5.73 -14.53
N ARG A 160 3.08 4.84 -15.39
CA ARG A 160 2.22 3.88 -16.07
C ARG A 160 1.73 2.82 -15.10
N LYS A 161 0.51 2.38 -15.30
CA LYS A 161 0.02 1.17 -14.64
C LYS A 161 0.93 0.00 -14.95
N ARG A 162 1.13 -0.81 -13.95
CA ARG A 162 1.81 -2.10 -14.02
C ARG A 162 0.78 -3.22 -13.93
N GLU A 163 1.17 -4.38 -13.46
CA GLU A 163 0.27 -5.51 -13.25
C GLU A 163 -0.89 -5.13 -12.32
N HIS A 164 -1.87 -5.97 -12.28
CA HIS A 164 -3.08 -5.71 -11.48
C HIS A 164 -2.74 -5.41 -10.02
N SER A 165 -3.30 -4.33 -9.51
CA SER A 165 -3.14 -3.85 -8.11
C SER A 165 -1.72 -3.51 -7.67
N ARG A 166 -0.72 -3.54 -8.56
CA ARG A 166 0.65 -3.16 -8.24
C ARG A 166 0.79 -1.66 -8.16
N LYS A 167 1.39 -1.19 -7.07
CA LYS A 167 1.70 0.23 -6.86
C LYS A 167 3.02 0.61 -7.55
N PRO A 168 3.26 1.89 -7.81
CA PRO A 168 4.48 2.34 -8.50
C PRO A 168 5.73 2.14 -7.63
N ASP A 169 6.84 1.71 -8.24
CA ASP A 169 8.11 1.52 -7.50
C ASP A 169 8.71 2.84 -7.01
N GLU A 170 8.38 3.92 -7.67
CA GLU A 170 8.79 5.28 -7.32
C GLU A 170 8.43 5.62 -5.86
N GLN A 171 7.40 4.97 -5.32
CA GLN A 171 7.01 5.12 -3.91
C GLN A 171 8.14 4.81 -2.94
N TYR A 172 8.97 3.79 -3.22
CA TYR A 172 10.03 3.39 -2.28
C TYR A 172 11.13 4.44 -2.19
N GLN A 173 11.58 4.97 -3.32
CA GLN A 173 12.55 6.04 -3.35
C GLN A 173 12.03 7.30 -2.64
N LEU A 174 10.76 7.65 -2.90
CA LEU A 174 10.10 8.76 -2.23
C LEU A 174 10.09 8.56 -0.70
N ILE A 175 9.66 7.40 -0.23
CA ILE A 175 9.59 7.08 1.19
C ILE A 175 10.98 7.11 1.84
N GLU A 176 11.97 6.49 1.20
CA GLU A 176 13.34 6.44 1.71
C GLU A 176 14.00 7.82 1.78
N SER A 177 13.66 8.74 0.85
CA SER A 177 14.15 10.11 0.89
C SER A 177 13.47 10.98 1.95
N CYS A 178 12.21 10.68 2.27
CA CYS A 178 11.40 11.47 3.19
C CYS A 178 11.43 10.99 4.64
N SER A 179 11.80 9.72 4.86
CA SER A 179 11.61 9.05 6.15
C SER A 179 12.86 8.33 6.64
N LYS A 180 13.02 8.27 7.95
CA LYS A 180 14.05 7.42 8.56
C LYS A 180 13.56 5.97 8.59
N GLY A 181 14.48 5.03 8.26
CA GLY A 181 14.26 3.62 8.51
C GLY A 181 14.41 3.25 10.00
N PRO A 182 14.31 1.97 10.35
CA PRO A 182 13.99 0.86 9.43
C PRO A 182 12.63 0.99 8.75
N PHE A 183 12.49 0.34 7.58
CA PHE A 183 11.28 0.39 6.77
C PHE A 183 10.49 -0.92 6.89
N LEU A 184 9.16 -0.82 6.90
CA LEU A 184 8.23 -1.95 6.90
C LEU A 184 7.20 -1.77 5.79
N GLU A 185 6.98 -2.81 5.00
CA GLU A 185 5.83 -2.89 4.10
C GLU A 185 4.84 -3.93 4.62
N LEU A 186 3.61 -3.49 4.87
CA LEU A 186 2.49 -4.34 5.24
C LEU A 186 1.68 -4.69 3.99
N PHE A 187 1.21 -5.93 3.92
CA PHE A 187 0.56 -6.50 2.75
C PHE A 187 1.49 -6.53 1.52
N ALA A 188 2.76 -6.76 1.78
CA ALA A 188 3.80 -6.79 0.77
C ALA A 188 3.54 -7.87 -0.28
N ARG A 189 3.87 -7.58 -1.53
CA ARG A 189 3.79 -8.52 -2.65
C ARG A 189 5.15 -8.94 -3.18
N GLY A 190 6.20 -8.64 -2.46
CA GLY A 190 7.57 -9.01 -2.78
C GLY A 190 8.53 -8.51 -1.73
N ASN A 191 9.72 -9.12 -1.68
CA ASN A 191 10.77 -8.72 -0.76
C ASN A 191 11.63 -7.62 -1.39
N ARG A 192 12.02 -6.65 -0.58
CA ARG A 192 12.91 -5.56 -0.97
C ARG A 192 14.05 -5.40 0.03
N ALA A 193 15.26 -5.20 -0.46
CA ALA A 193 16.41 -4.89 0.41
C ALA A 193 16.12 -3.68 1.31
N LYS A 194 16.53 -3.75 2.58
CA LYS A 194 16.31 -2.76 3.65
C LYS A 194 14.87 -2.64 4.15
N TRP A 195 13.92 -3.40 3.62
CA TRP A 195 12.53 -3.40 4.05
C TRP A 195 12.18 -4.72 4.74
N GLY A 196 11.44 -4.63 5.84
CA GLY A 196 10.67 -5.76 6.32
C GLY A 196 9.43 -5.92 5.45
N SER A 197 9.13 -7.12 4.98
CA SER A 197 7.99 -7.38 4.09
C SER A 197 7.04 -8.36 4.79
N TRP A 198 5.85 -7.88 5.15
CA TRP A 198 4.82 -8.71 5.76
C TRP A 198 3.58 -8.76 4.85
N GLY A 199 3.11 -9.95 4.56
CA GLY A 199 1.92 -10.21 3.73
C GLY A 199 1.92 -11.61 3.14
N ASN A 200 0.73 -12.10 2.81
CA ASN A 200 0.54 -13.46 2.26
C ASN A 200 1.21 -13.67 0.89
N GLN A 201 1.66 -12.63 0.25
CA GLN A 201 2.30 -12.65 -1.06
C GLN A 201 3.75 -12.13 -1.03
N ALA A 202 4.32 -11.92 0.16
CA ALA A 202 5.65 -11.33 0.31
C ALA A 202 6.75 -12.12 -0.42
N ASP A 203 6.61 -13.44 -0.52
CA ASP A 203 7.57 -14.32 -1.17
C ASP A 203 7.24 -14.64 -2.64
N GLN A 204 6.14 -14.12 -3.18
CA GLN A 204 5.68 -14.45 -4.53
C GLN A 204 6.40 -13.69 -5.63
N TYR A 205 6.97 -12.53 -5.33
CA TYR A 205 7.54 -11.64 -6.32
C TYR A 205 8.97 -11.25 -5.96
N ILE A 206 9.84 -11.28 -6.96
CA ILE A 206 11.19 -10.72 -6.87
C ILE A 206 11.09 -9.26 -7.34
N PRO A 207 11.67 -8.27 -6.61
CA PRO A 207 11.57 -6.85 -6.96
C PRO A 207 11.99 -6.51 -8.39
N ASP A 208 12.96 -7.23 -8.94
CA ASP A 208 13.56 -6.99 -10.26
C ASP A 208 12.96 -7.86 -11.36
N TRP A 209 11.71 -8.24 -11.29
CA TRP A 209 11.15 -9.04 -12.38
C TRP A 209 11.02 -8.26 -13.70
N PRO A 210 11.15 -8.92 -14.87
CA PRO A 210 11.29 -8.25 -16.16
C PRO A 210 10.15 -7.30 -16.55
N THR A 211 8.94 -7.55 -16.09
CA THR A 211 7.78 -6.70 -16.36
C THR A 211 7.89 -5.30 -15.77
N TYR A 212 8.73 -5.11 -14.76
CA TYR A 212 9.01 -3.81 -14.18
C TYR A 212 9.80 -2.90 -15.12
N SER A 213 10.86 -3.41 -15.68
CA SER A 213 11.74 -2.66 -16.57
C SER A 213 11.01 -2.17 -17.83
N ASN A 214 10.08 -2.96 -18.35
CA ASN A 214 9.35 -2.64 -19.57
C ASN A 214 8.32 -1.51 -19.42
N HIS A 215 7.93 -1.16 -18.22
CA HIS A 215 6.90 -0.15 -17.96
C HIS A 215 7.44 1.20 -17.49
N SER A 216 8.69 1.23 -17.02
CA SER A 216 9.32 2.42 -16.44
C SER A 216 10.47 2.98 -17.29
N GLN A 217 10.80 2.40 -18.43
CA GLN A 217 12.05 2.66 -19.15
C GLN A 217 12.25 4.08 -19.68
N ASN A 218 11.24 4.95 -19.61
CA ASN A 218 11.35 6.32 -20.14
C ASN A 218 11.06 7.41 -19.11
N GLU A 219 10.94 7.07 -17.84
CA GLU A 219 10.70 8.06 -16.80
C GLU A 219 12.00 8.35 -16.06
N THR A 220 12.57 9.53 -16.34
CA THR A 220 13.61 10.11 -15.48
C THR A 220 13.09 10.11 -14.05
N PRO A 221 13.79 9.53 -13.08
CA PRO A 221 13.36 9.57 -11.69
C PRO A 221 13.04 11.01 -11.30
N LEU A 222 11.90 11.24 -10.68
CA LEU A 222 11.47 12.56 -10.19
C LEU A 222 12.56 13.29 -9.38
N PHE A 223 13.53 12.53 -8.85
CA PHE A 223 14.62 13.01 -8.01
C PHE A 223 15.87 13.48 -8.76
N SER A 224 16.04 13.15 -10.04
CA SER A 224 17.24 13.57 -10.78
C SER A 224 17.22 15.05 -11.24
N LYS A 225 16.07 15.72 -11.12
CA LYS A 225 15.95 17.16 -11.48
C LYS A 225 16.14 18.13 -10.31
N VAL A 226 16.34 17.63 -9.09
CA VAL A 226 16.46 18.47 -7.89
C VAL A 226 17.91 18.64 -7.42
N LEU A 227 18.85 17.99 -8.07
CA LEU A 227 20.29 18.04 -7.70
C LEU A 227 21.17 18.76 -8.76
N GLN A 228 20.59 19.65 -9.57
CA GLN A 228 21.38 20.58 -10.39
C GLN A 228 21.11 22.00 -9.95
#